data_66a1244def69171863a20c1203453bd8
#
_entry.id   66a1244def69171863a20c1203453bd8
#
_cell.length_a   1.000
_cell.length_b   1.000
_cell.length_c   1.000
_cell.angle_alpha   90.00
_cell.angle_beta   90.00
_cell.angle_gamma   90.00
#
_symmetry.space_group_name_H-M   'P 1'
#
loop_
_entity.id
_entity.type
_entity.pdbx_description
1 polymer ?
#
loop_
_entity_poly.entity_id
_entity_poly.type
_entity_poly.pdbx_seq_one_letter_code
_entity_poly.pdbx_strand_id
1 'polypeptide(L)'
;AKSYIDAGQLVPDSLIISMIEKVLQERQPKKGLILDGFPRTVAQAEALDALYAKHGTAVHAVLDLQVAEDELIQRLLKRGEESGRSDDNLETIQKRLGVYHAQTAPIAEHYAKKGVHHAIEGSGAIADITARIAKVVNALN
;
A
#
# COMPACT_ATOMS: atom_id res chain seq x y z
N ALA A 1 -14.74 0.53 11.13
CA ALA A 1 -13.26 0.37 11.11
C ALA A 1 -12.62 0.81 12.41
N LYS A 2 -13.02 1.95 12.96
CA LYS A 2 -12.45 2.48 14.20
C LYS A 2 -12.62 1.52 15.38
N SER A 3 -13.77 0.86 15.52
CA SER A 3 -14.01 -0.09 16.61
C SER A 3 -13.03 -1.27 16.59
N TYR A 4 -12.67 -1.76 15.42
CA TYR A 4 -11.67 -2.82 15.28
C TYR A 4 -10.27 -2.34 15.65
N ILE A 5 -9.90 -1.15 15.23
CA ILE A 5 -8.61 -0.54 15.54
C ILE A 5 -8.49 -0.29 17.04
N ASP A 6 -9.51 0.29 17.67
CA ASP A 6 -9.53 0.59 19.10
C ASP A 6 -9.47 -0.69 19.95
N ALA A 7 -10.02 -1.80 19.45
CA ALA A 7 -9.96 -3.10 20.11
C ALA A 7 -8.67 -3.88 19.82
N GLY A 8 -7.75 -3.33 19.03
CA GLY A 8 -6.51 -4.00 18.61
C GLY A 8 -6.73 -5.13 17.62
N GLN A 9 -7.88 -5.16 16.95
CA GLN A 9 -8.23 -6.19 15.99
C GLN A 9 -7.94 -5.72 14.56
N LEU A 10 -7.69 -6.68 13.66
CA LEU A 10 -7.55 -6.39 12.22
C LEU A 10 -8.93 -6.04 11.65
N VAL A 11 -8.96 -5.00 10.82
CA VAL A 11 -10.18 -4.62 10.12
C VAL A 11 -10.49 -5.70 9.06
N PRO A 12 -11.70 -6.28 9.03
CA PRO A 12 -12.05 -7.28 8.03
C PRO A 12 -11.95 -6.74 6.60
N ASP A 13 -11.49 -7.58 5.67
CA ASP A 13 -11.34 -7.20 4.26
C ASP A 13 -12.65 -6.70 3.65
N SER A 14 -13.76 -7.35 3.96
CA SER A 14 -15.08 -6.95 3.48
C SER A 14 -15.44 -5.52 3.88
N LEU A 15 -15.08 -5.11 5.09
CA LEU A 15 -15.33 -3.75 5.57
C LEU A 15 -14.47 -2.74 4.82
N ILE A 16 -13.20 -3.05 4.60
CA ILE A 16 -12.28 -2.18 3.84
C ILE A 16 -12.80 -2.00 2.41
N ILE A 17 -13.19 -3.07 1.75
CA ILE A 17 -13.73 -3.04 0.38
C ILE A 17 -15.01 -2.19 0.33
N SER A 18 -15.90 -2.35 1.30
CA SER A 18 -17.13 -1.55 1.39
C SER A 18 -16.84 -0.06 1.53
N MET A 19 -15.82 0.30 2.31
CA MET A 19 -15.38 1.69 2.48
C MET A 19 -14.85 2.27 1.17
N ILE A 20 -14.08 1.51 0.42
CA ILE A 20 -13.55 1.93 -0.89
C ILE A 20 -14.70 2.11 -1.88
N GLU A 21 -15.63 1.17 -1.93
CA GLU A 21 -16.81 1.26 -2.80
C GLU A 21 -17.61 2.53 -2.51
N LYS A 22 -17.80 2.86 -1.23
CA LYS A 22 -18.48 4.08 -0.82
C LYS A 22 -17.79 5.33 -1.36
N VAL A 23 -16.47 5.38 -1.29
CA VAL A 23 -15.68 6.49 -1.83
C VAL A 23 -15.87 6.61 -3.35
N LEU A 24 -15.84 5.49 -4.07
CA LEU A 24 -16.05 5.48 -5.52
C LEU A 24 -17.44 5.99 -5.91
N GLN A 25 -18.47 5.63 -5.15
CA GLN A 25 -19.85 6.03 -5.42
C GLN A 25 -20.10 7.50 -5.08
N GLU A 26 -19.64 7.95 -3.92
CA GLU A 26 -19.95 9.29 -3.40
C GLU A 26 -19.09 10.38 -4.01
N ARG A 27 -17.82 10.10 -4.24
CA ARG A 27 -16.87 11.14 -4.67
C ARG A 27 -16.65 11.18 -6.17
N GLN A 28 -16.83 10.07 -6.87
CA GLN A 28 -16.59 9.96 -8.32
C GLN A 28 -15.33 10.75 -8.73
N PRO A 29 -14.15 10.33 -8.24
CA PRO A 29 -12.94 11.15 -8.35
C PRO A 29 -12.60 11.42 -9.82
N LYS A 30 -12.62 12.68 -10.22
CA LYS A 30 -12.39 13.08 -11.62
C LYS A 30 -10.93 12.94 -12.05
N LYS A 31 -10.00 13.10 -11.10
CA LYS A 31 -8.56 13.02 -11.37
C LYS A 31 -7.94 11.68 -11.02
N GLY A 32 -8.71 10.81 -10.40
CA GLY A 32 -8.26 9.49 -10.00
C GLY A 32 -8.29 9.28 -8.48
N LEU A 33 -7.90 8.09 -8.06
CA LEU A 33 -7.88 7.67 -6.67
C LEU A 33 -6.54 7.02 -6.37
N ILE A 34 -5.95 7.40 -5.25
CA ILE A 34 -4.72 6.79 -4.73
C ILE A 34 -5.07 6.04 -3.45
N LEU A 35 -4.74 4.75 -3.42
CA LEU A 35 -4.88 3.92 -2.22
C LEU A 35 -3.48 3.75 -1.61
N ASP A 36 -3.35 4.13 -0.35
CA ASP A 36 -2.11 3.99 0.41
C ASP A 36 -2.27 2.90 1.47
N GLY A 37 -1.39 1.91 1.41
CA GLY A 37 -1.40 0.81 2.36
C GLY A 37 -2.45 -0.27 2.10
N PHE A 38 -3.07 -0.28 0.93
CA PHE A 38 -4.04 -1.30 0.52
C PHE A 38 -3.94 -1.50 -1.02
N PRO A 39 -4.02 -2.72 -1.54
CA PRO A 39 -4.15 -4.00 -0.85
C PRO A 39 -2.84 -4.45 -0.17
N ARG A 40 -2.96 -5.32 0.82
CA ARG A 40 -1.80 -5.91 1.53
C ARG A 40 -1.71 -7.43 1.35
N THR A 41 -2.72 -8.05 0.79
CA THR A 41 -2.76 -9.49 0.47
C THR A 41 -3.28 -9.69 -0.94
N VAL A 42 -2.99 -10.86 -1.52
CA VAL A 42 -3.50 -11.20 -2.86
C VAL A 42 -5.04 -11.28 -2.84
N ALA A 43 -5.64 -11.80 -1.78
CA ALA A 43 -7.09 -11.84 -1.65
C ALA A 43 -7.71 -10.44 -1.68
N GLN A 44 -7.08 -9.47 -1.01
CA GLN A 44 -7.52 -8.07 -1.07
C GLN A 44 -7.34 -7.48 -2.47
N ALA A 45 -6.24 -7.81 -3.15
CA ALA A 45 -5.99 -7.35 -4.51
C ALA A 45 -7.03 -7.87 -5.49
N GLU A 46 -7.39 -9.14 -5.40
CA GLU A 46 -8.44 -9.74 -6.23
C GLU A 46 -9.80 -9.11 -5.96
N ALA A 47 -10.13 -8.85 -4.69
CA ALA A 47 -11.38 -8.19 -4.33
C ALA A 47 -11.42 -6.75 -4.84
N LEU A 48 -10.31 -6.03 -4.78
CA LEU A 48 -10.20 -4.68 -5.32
C LEU A 48 -10.39 -4.66 -6.83
N ASP A 49 -9.76 -5.59 -7.53
CA ASP A 49 -9.88 -5.71 -8.99
C ASP A 49 -11.33 -5.97 -9.41
N ALA A 50 -12.03 -6.85 -8.68
CA ALA A 50 -13.44 -7.14 -8.93
C ALA A 50 -14.34 -5.93 -8.67
N LEU A 51 -14.06 -5.18 -7.60
CA LEU A 51 -14.78 -3.95 -7.28
C LEU A 51 -14.61 -2.90 -8.37
N TYR A 52 -13.38 -2.69 -8.83
CA TYR A 52 -13.10 -1.71 -9.87
C TYR A 52 -13.75 -2.11 -11.20
N ALA A 53 -13.71 -3.39 -11.56
CA ALA A 53 -14.39 -3.90 -12.75
C ALA A 53 -15.89 -3.64 -12.71
N LYS A 54 -16.52 -3.81 -11.55
CA LYS A 54 -17.94 -3.52 -11.32
C LYS A 54 -18.28 -2.04 -11.59
N HIS A 55 -17.32 -1.14 -11.32
CA HIS A 55 -17.49 0.30 -11.53
C HIS A 55 -16.92 0.78 -12.87
N GLY A 56 -16.59 -0.11 -13.78
CA GLY A 56 -16.11 0.23 -15.13
C GLY A 56 -14.68 0.80 -15.17
N THR A 57 -13.88 0.48 -14.17
CA THR A 57 -12.50 0.95 -14.09
C THR A 57 -11.55 -0.20 -13.72
N ALA A 58 -10.28 0.12 -13.54
CA ALA A 58 -9.25 -0.85 -13.16
C ALA A 58 -8.14 -0.14 -12.38
N VAL A 59 -7.29 -0.93 -11.74
CA VAL A 59 -6.04 -0.42 -11.19
C VAL A 59 -5.10 -0.09 -12.36
N HIS A 60 -4.73 1.17 -12.52
CA HIS A 60 -3.90 1.64 -13.63
C HIS A 60 -2.41 1.54 -13.34
N ALA A 61 -2.02 1.65 -12.07
CA ALA A 61 -0.63 1.52 -11.67
C ALA A 61 -0.53 1.13 -10.20
N VAL A 62 0.48 0.33 -9.90
CA VAL A 62 0.93 0.05 -8.53
C VAL A 62 2.34 0.59 -8.40
N LEU A 63 2.52 1.54 -7.51
CA LEU A 63 3.82 2.14 -7.21
C LEU A 63 4.42 1.43 -6.02
N ASP A 64 5.43 0.61 -6.27
CA ASP A 64 6.09 -0.20 -5.26
C ASP A 64 7.41 0.47 -4.86
N LEU A 65 7.39 1.18 -3.74
CA LEU A 65 8.57 1.84 -3.21
C LEU A 65 9.47 0.80 -2.54
N GLN A 66 10.58 0.50 -3.19
CA GLN A 66 11.54 -0.49 -2.73
C GLN A 66 12.67 0.17 -1.95
N VAL A 67 12.86 -0.27 -0.71
CA VAL A 67 13.90 0.20 0.19
C VAL A 67 14.68 -1.01 0.68
N ALA A 68 16.01 -0.89 0.77
CA ALA A 68 16.84 -1.95 1.35
C ALA A 68 16.35 -2.26 2.77
N GLU A 69 16.29 -3.54 3.12
CA GLU A 69 15.75 -3.99 4.41
C GLU A 69 16.43 -3.32 5.60
N ASP A 70 17.77 -3.23 5.55
CA ASP A 70 18.54 -2.57 6.60
C ASP A 70 18.15 -1.10 6.78
N GLU A 71 17.98 -0.37 5.69
CA GLU A 71 17.58 1.04 5.71
C GLU A 71 16.16 1.18 6.25
N LEU A 72 15.25 0.27 5.86
CA LEU A 72 13.86 0.27 6.33
C LEU A 72 13.80 0.05 7.84
N ILE A 73 14.56 -0.90 8.38
CA ILE A 73 14.66 -1.16 9.81
C ILE A 73 15.15 0.09 10.54
N GLN A 74 16.19 0.75 10.04
CA GLN A 74 16.73 1.97 10.66
C GLN A 74 15.70 3.10 10.68
N ARG A 75 14.96 3.29 9.59
CA ARG A 75 13.90 4.31 9.52
C ARG A 75 12.78 4.03 10.52
N LEU A 76 12.36 2.78 10.66
CA LEU A 76 11.28 2.42 11.57
C LEU A 76 11.71 2.55 13.04
N LEU A 77 12.95 2.17 13.38
CA LEU A 77 13.50 2.35 14.72
C LEU A 77 13.58 3.83 15.08
N LYS A 78 14.05 4.66 14.16
CA LYS A 78 14.13 6.12 14.36
C LYS A 78 12.73 6.71 14.57
N ARG A 79 11.74 6.28 13.80
CA ARG A 79 10.35 6.72 13.96
C ARG A 79 9.82 6.34 15.34
N GLY A 80 10.13 5.15 15.84
CA GLY A 80 9.76 4.71 17.17
C GLY A 80 10.34 5.60 18.27
N GLU A 81 11.60 5.99 18.13
CA GLU A 81 12.26 6.92 19.08
C GLU A 81 11.62 8.29 19.08
N GLU A 82 11.28 8.83 17.90
CA GLU A 82 10.71 10.17 17.74
C GLU A 82 9.23 10.24 18.11
N SER A 83 8.44 9.22 17.75
CA SER A 83 6.98 9.22 17.92
C SER A 83 6.49 8.43 19.13
N GLY A 84 7.36 7.63 19.76
CA GLY A 84 6.99 6.79 20.90
C GLY A 84 6.06 5.63 20.54
N ARG A 85 5.97 5.23 19.28
CA ARG A 85 5.13 4.10 18.87
C ARG A 85 5.69 2.78 19.44
N SER A 86 4.86 2.06 20.16
CA SER A 86 5.24 0.79 20.81
C SER A 86 5.51 -0.34 19.81
N ASP A 87 4.97 -0.25 18.60
CA ASP A 87 5.15 -1.24 17.54
C ASP A 87 6.39 -1.02 16.67
N ASP A 88 7.16 0.05 16.91
CA ASP A 88 8.39 0.37 16.17
C ASP A 88 9.65 -0.05 16.95
N ASN A 89 9.66 -1.27 17.51
CA ASN A 89 10.85 -1.91 18.09
C ASN A 89 11.39 -3.00 17.16
N LEU A 90 12.63 -3.40 17.34
CA LEU A 90 13.31 -4.33 16.42
C LEU A 90 12.55 -5.65 16.26
N GLU A 91 12.08 -6.25 17.35
CA GLU A 91 11.37 -7.53 17.30
C GLU A 91 10.07 -7.42 16.50
N THR A 92 9.27 -6.39 16.75
CA THR A 92 8.01 -6.15 16.05
C THR A 92 8.24 -5.82 14.57
N ILE A 93 9.27 -5.01 14.28
CA ILE A 93 9.65 -4.67 12.91
C ILE A 93 10.03 -5.93 12.12
N GLN A 94 10.83 -6.82 12.69
CA GLN A 94 11.24 -8.07 12.04
C GLN A 94 10.02 -8.97 11.79
N LYS A 95 9.09 -9.05 12.72
CA LYS A 95 7.82 -9.77 12.53
C LYS A 95 7.01 -9.20 11.37
N ARG A 96 6.88 -7.87 11.31
CA ARG A 96 6.13 -7.19 10.24
C ARG A 96 6.77 -7.43 8.88
N LEU A 97 8.10 -7.44 8.78
CA LEU A 97 8.81 -7.75 7.54
C LEU A 97 8.55 -9.20 7.10
N GLY A 98 8.52 -10.15 8.04
CA GLY A 98 8.18 -11.54 7.74
C GLY A 98 6.77 -11.68 7.19
N VAL A 99 5.80 -11.00 7.77
CA VAL A 99 4.41 -10.94 7.28
C VAL A 99 4.36 -10.30 5.89
N TYR A 100 5.09 -9.21 5.69
CA TYR A 100 5.18 -8.54 4.39
C TYR A 100 5.68 -9.49 3.30
N HIS A 101 6.78 -10.19 3.54
CA HIS A 101 7.33 -11.12 2.55
C HIS A 101 6.38 -12.28 2.25
N ALA A 102 5.66 -12.77 3.25
CA ALA A 102 4.75 -13.91 3.08
C ALA A 102 3.42 -13.52 2.40
N GLN A 103 2.86 -12.36 2.73
CA GLN A 103 1.50 -12.00 2.33
C GLN A 103 1.42 -10.84 1.36
N THR A 104 2.33 -9.88 1.47
CA THR A 104 2.25 -8.62 0.70
C THR A 104 3.14 -8.63 -0.53
N ALA A 105 4.35 -9.19 -0.46
CA ALA A 105 5.24 -9.26 -1.63
C ALA A 105 4.60 -9.95 -2.85
N PRO A 106 3.77 -11.01 -2.71
CA PRO A 106 3.07 -11.62 -3.84
C PRO A 106 2.14 -10.68 -4.61
N ILE A 107 1.71 -9.58 -4.03
CA ILE A 107 0.90 -8.56 -4.71
C ILE A 107 1.67 -7.94 -5.88
N ALA A 108 2.95 -7.68 -5.70
CA ALA A 108 3.81 -7.17 -6.77
C ALA A 108 3.77 -8.10 -7.99
N GLU A 109 3.85 -9.41 -7.77
CA GLU A 109 3.74 -10.42 -8.82
C GLU A 109 2.35 -10.41 -9.47
N HIS A 110 1.29 -10.33 -8.67
CA HIS A 110 -0.10 -10.27 -9.16
C HIS A 110 -0.29 -9.11 -10.15
N TYR A 111 0.18 -7.91 -9.80
CA TYR A 111 0.06 -6.75 -10.65
C TYR A 111 1.11 -6.69 -11.77
N ALA A 112 2.27 -7.32 -11.60
CA ALA A 112 3.25 -7.45 -12.67
C ALA A 112 2.69 -8.28 -13.83
N LYS A 113 1.92 -9.32 -13.55
CA LYS A 113 1.21 -10.12 -14.56
C LYS A 113 0.21 -9.30 -15.37
N LYS A 114 -0.32 -8.24 -14.78
CA LYS A 114 -1.25 -7.31 -15.43
C LYS A 114 -0.54 -6.15 -16.12
N GLY A 115 0.77 -6.04 -16.00
CA GLY A 115 1.57 -5.00 -16.63
C GLY A 115 1.42 -3.61 -15.98
N VAL A 116 0.94 -3.53 -14.74
CA VAL A 116 0.72 -2.26 -14.04
C VAL A 116 1.63 -2.04 -12.84
N HIS A 117 2.55 -2.96 -12.56
CA HIS A 117 3.51 -2.83 -11.46
C HIS A 117 4.70 -1.96 -11.87
N HIS A 118 5.01 -0.97 -11.04
CA HIS A 118 6.16 -0.08 -11.21
C HIS A 118 7.00 -0.07 -9.94
N ALA A 119 8.19 -0.66 -10.01
CA ALA A 119 9.16 -0.62 -8.93
C ALA A 119 9.85 0.74 -8.91
N ILE A 120 9.84 1.41 -7.77
CA ILE A 120 10.44 2.73 -7.60
C ILE A 120 11.44 2.64 -6.45
N GLU A 121 12.67 3.10 -6.68
CA GLU A 121 13.67 3.16 -5.62
C GLU A 121 13.23 4.18 -4.57
N GLY A 122 12.98 3.68 -3.34
CA GLY A 122 12.52 4.49 -2.21
C GLY A 122 13.63 5.03 -1.33
N SER A 123 14.88 4.92 -1.77
CA SER A 123 16.06 5.41 -1.05
C SER A 123 16.50 6.77 -1.57
N GLY A 124 17.11 7.57 -0.71
CA GLY A 124 17.62 8.88 -1.06
C GLY A 124 16.76 10.03 -0.53
N ALA A 125 16.94 11.22 -1.08
CA ALA A 125 16.21 12.40 -0.66
C ALA A 125 14.75 12.33 -1.08
N ILE A 126 13.85 12.91 -0.28
CA ILE A 126 12.42 12.96 -0.56
C ILE A 126 12.14 13.56 -1.94
N ALA A 127 12.86 14.61 -2.33
CA ALA A 127 12.70 15.25 -3.63
C ALA A 127 13.01 14.31 -4.79
N ASP A 128 14.03 13.46 -4.66
CA ASP A 128 14.40 12.48 -5.68
C ASP A 128 13.34 11.38 -5.81
N ILE A 129 12.82 10.91 -4.69
CA ILE A 129 11.74 9.92 -4.67
C ILE A 129 10.48 10.50 -5.31
N THR A 130 10.13 11.72 -4.97
CA THR A 130 8.99 12.42 -5.56
C THR A 130 9.13 12.56 -7.09
N ALA A 131 10.32 12.89 -7.56
CA ALA A 131 10.60 12.99 -9.00
C ALA A 131 10.45 11.65 -9.72
N ARG A 132 10.89 10.55 -9.10
CA ARG A 132 10.73 9.20 -9.65
C ARG A 132 9.27 8.80 -9.73
N ILE A 133 8.48 9.11 -8.71
CA ILE A 133 7.03 8.85 -8.69
C ILE A 133 6.34 9.69 -9.78
N ALA A 134 6.65 10.96 -9.86
CA ALA A 134 6.05 11.86 -10.84
C ALA A 134 6.33 11.40 -12.28
N LYS A 135 7.52 10.91 -12.56
CA LYS A 135 7.89 10.36 -13.87
C LYS A 135 7.00 9.20 -14.27
N VAL A 136 6.73 8.28 -13.35
CA VAL A 136 5.85 7.13 -13.62
C VAL A 136 4.41 7.60 -13.80
N VAL A 137 3.90 8.44 -12.91
CA VAL A 137 2.51 8.92 -12.98
C VAL A 137 2.26 9.72 -14.26
N ASN A 138 3.19 10.57 -14.66
CA ASN A 138 3.06 11.36 -15.89
C ASN A 138 3.08 10.49 -17.15
N ALA A 139 3.78 9.36 -17.12
CA ALA A 139 3.81 8.41 -18.24
C ALA A 139 2.49 7.62 -18.41
N LEU A 140 1.60 7.65 -17.41
CA LEU A 140 0.29 6.98 -17.46
C LEU A 140 -0.76 7.77 -18.26
N ASN A 141 -0.52 9.03 -18.51
CA ASN A 141 -1.45 9.93 -19.20
C ASN A 141 -1.19 9.99 -20.69
#